data_efc36eeb7106d1dab5bd04805fd6312e
#
_entry.id   efc36eeb7106d1dab5bd04805fd6312e
#
_cell.length_a   1.000
_cell.length_b   1.000
_cell.length_c   1.000
_cell.angle_alpha   90.00
_cell.angle_beta   90.00
_cell.angle_gamma   90.00
#
_symmetry.space_group_name_H-M   'P 1'
#
loop_
_entity.id
_entity.type
_entity.pdbx_description
1 polymer ?
#
loop_
_entity_poly.entity_id
_entity_poly.type
_entity_poly.pdbx_seq_one_letter_code
_entity_poly.pdbx_strand_id
1 'polypeptide(L)'
;SASPKEFWRRWHVTLSFFLRDYVYMRLGGNSHYVRNILIIFLACGMWHGAGWNFIVWGLYHAVLVILYHYVRPAWDSMPRVIQTVLTFSLVAIGWPMFYLDFPAYIAVLTELFAMQGPGGNSLQFGFAPWIYLLLVSALCFGTREDKWLFSENRVPVIDSPLFQGMVLGVTLLFINLE
;
A
#
# COMPACT_ATOMS: atom_id res chain seq x y z
N SER A 1 9.73 1.27 -1.61
CA SER A 1 10.04 -0.17 -1.73
C SER A 1 10.23 -0.54 -3.18
N ALA A 2 11.29 -1.27 -3.49
CA ALA A 2 11.64 -1.66 -4.86
C ALA A 2 11.01 -3.00 -5.29
N SER A 3 10.30 -3.69 -4.40
CA SER A 3 9.60 -4.93 -4.73
C SER A 3 8.40 -5.18 -3.81
N PRO A 4 7.41 -5.99 -4.25
CA PRO A 4 6.28 -6.40 -3.41
C PRO A 4 6.72 -7.08 -2.11
N LYS A 5 7.78 -7.89 -2.17
CA LYS A 5 8.35 -8.54 -0.98
C LYS A 5 8.98 -7.52 -0.01
N GLU A 6 9.71 -6.53 -0.53
CA GLU A 6 10.27 -5.46 0.29
C GLU A 6 9.18 -4.60 0.91
N PHE A 7 8.10 -4.31 0.16
CA PHE A 7 6.95 -3.60 0.67
C PHE A 7 6.39 -4.27 1.93
N TRP A 8 6.08 -5.56 1.87
CA TRP A 8 5.53 -6.32 3.01
C TRP A 8 6.51 -6.52 4.17
N ARG A 9 7.80 -6.40 3.94
CA ARG A 9 8.80 -6.37 5.03
C ARG A 9 8.80 -5.06 5.81
N ARG A 10 8.29 -3.98 5.22
CA ARG A 10 8.24 -2.65 5.81
C ARG A 10 6.84 -2.23 6.22
N TRP A 11 5.82 -2.82 5.62
CA TRP A 11 4.43 -2.54 5.92
C TRP A 11 3.90 -3.51 6.98
N HIS A 12 3.19 -2.95 7.99
CA HIS A 12 2.56 -3.71 9.07
C HIS A 12 3.52 -4.73 9.73
N VAL A 13 4.70 -4.26 10.08
CA VAL A 13 5.87 -5.09 10.48
C VAL A 13 5.52 -6.07 11.60
N THR A 14 4.76 -5.64 12.60
CA THR A 14 4.35 -6.47 13.75
C THR A 14 3.51 -7.67 13.32
N LEU A 15 2.47 -7.43 12.50
CA LEU A 15 1.62 -8.49 11.95
C LEU A 15 2.43 -9.43 11.04
N SER A 16 3.29 -8.87 10.20
CA SER A 16 4.15 -9.63 9.30
C SER A 16 5.10 -10.55 10.07
N PHE A 17 5.70 -10.10 11.16
CA PHE A 17 6.54 -10.93 12.02
C PHE A 17 5.71 -12.00 12.74
N PHE A 18 4.55 -11.64 13.28
CA PHE A 18 3.66 -12.62 13.92
C PHE A 18 3.28 -13.74 12.95
N LEU A 19 2.76 -13.39 11.77
CA LEU A 19 2.37 -14.39 10.77
C LEU A 19 3.58 -15.23 10.28
N ARG A 20 4.76 -14.61 10.14
CA ARG A 20 5.97 -15.33 9.78
C ARG A 20 6.35 -16.37 10.85
N ASP A 21 6.43 -15.95 12.10
CA ASP A 21 7.00 -16.78 13.16
C ASP A 21 6.02 -17.85 13.64
N TYR A 22 4.74 -17.52 13.73
CA TYR A 22 3.72 -18.43 14.26
C TYR A 22 2.98 -19.25 13.19
N VAL A 23 2.95 -18.80 11.94
CA VAL A 23 2.26 -19.51 10.86
C VAL A 23 3.26 -20.04 9.82
N TYR A 24 4.00 -19.15 9.15
CA TYR A 24 4.86 -19.53 8.03
C TYR A 24 5.93 -20.55 8.41
N MET A 25 6.65 -20.30 9.50
CA MET A 25 7.70 -21.22 9.95
C MET A 25 7.12 -22.55 10.41
N ARG A 26 5.96 -22.56 11.06
CA ARG A 26 5.25 -23.78 11.48
C ARG A 26 4.74 -24.62 10.31
N LEU A 27 4.43 -24.01 9.18
CA LEU A 27 4.01 -24.67 7.94
C LEU A 27 5.21 -25.19 7.11
N GLY A 28 6.43 -25.18 7.65
CA GLY A 28 7.63 -25.63 6.97
C GLY A 28 8.36 -24.54 6.18
N GLY A 29 8.03 -23.27 6.39
CA GLY A 29 8.73 -22.13 5.81
C GLY A 29 8.83 -22.20 4.29
N ASN A 30 10.06 -22.10 3.76
CA ASN A 30 10.32 -22.08 2.32
C ASN A 30 10.08 -23.43 1.60
N SER A 31 9.95 -24.55 2.32
CA SER A 31 9.75 -25.86 1.70
C SER A 31 8.45 -25.94 0.88
N HIS A 32 7.46 -25.13 1.25
CA HIS A 32 6.18 -25.03 0.54
C HIS A 32 5.82 -23.57 0.31
N TYR A 33 6.74 -22.82 -0.30
CA TYR A 33 6.70 -21.37 -0.40
C TYR A 33 5.35 -20.82 -0.89
N VAL A 34 4.88 -21.28 -2.06
CA VAL A 34 3.63 -20.77 -2.68
C VAL A 34 2.43 -21.02 -1.76
N ARG A 35 2.26 -22.24 -1.28
CA ARG A 35 1.18 -22.61 -0.35
C ARG A 35 1.21 -21.73 0.91
N ASN A 36 2.37 -21.57 1.50
CA ASN A 36 2.52 -20.86 2.75
C ASN A 36 2.30 -19.36 2.59
N ILE A 37 2.70 -18.75 1.46
CA ILE A 37 2.39 -17.35 1.15
C ILE A 37 0.87 -17.18 0.95
N LEU A 38 0.20 -18.07 0.23
CA LEU A 38 -1.26 -18.01 0.09
C LEU A 38 -1.97 -18.08 1.45
N ILE A 39 -1.58 -19.01 2.32
CA ILE A 39 -2.19 -19.13 3.66
C ILE A 39 -1.97 -17.87 4.49
N ILE A 40 -0.77 -17.29 4.47
CA ILE A 40 -0.46 -16.08 5.22
C ILE A 40 -1.29 -14.90 4.77
N PHE A 41 -1.39 -14.67 3.47
CA PHE A 41 -2.12 -13.54 2.95
C PHE A 41 -3.64 -13.72 3.08
N LEU A 42 -4.14 -14.96 3.00
CA LEU A 42 -5.53 -15.27 3.34
C LEU A 42 -5.82 -14.98 4.81
N ALA A 43 -4.95 -15.42 5.72
CA ALA A 43 -5.08 -15.13 7.14
C ALA A 43 -5.02 -13.62 7.42
N CYS A 44 -4.13 -12.89 6.73
CA CYS A 44 -4.03 -11.45 6.80
C CYS A 44 -5.32 -10.76 6.31
N GLY A 45 -5.88 -11.20 5.18
CA GLY A 45 -7.15 -10.69 4.66
C GLY A 45 -8.31 -10.94 5.64
N MET A 46 -8.46 -12.15 6.15
CA MET A 46 -9.49 -12.50 7.15
C MET A 46 -9.34 -11.73 8.46
N TRP A 47 -8.11 -11.38 8.84
CA TRP A 47 -7.85 -10.55 10.01
C TRP A 47 -8.42 -9.12 9.84
N HIS A 48 -8.46 -8.58 8.63
CA HIS A 48 -9.06 -7.28 8.33
C HIS A 48 -10.59 -7.30 8.34
N GLY A 49 -11.21 -8.45 8.10
CA GLY A 49 -12.68 -8.58 8.16
C GLY A 49 -13.19 -9.82 7.43
N ALA A 50 -14.49 -10.10 7.63
CA ALA A 50 -15.16 -11.26 7.05
C ALA A 50 -15.68 -11.04 5.61
N GLY A 51 -15.42 -9.88 5.02
CA GLY A 51 -15.87 -9.56 3.66
C GLY A 51 -15.03 -10.25 2.57
N TRP A 52 -15.68 -10.61 1.47
CA TRP A 52 -14.99 -11.19 0.29
C TRP A 52 -13.93 -10.26 -0.30
N ASN A 53 -14.12 -8.95 -0.18
CA ASN A 53 -13.15 -7.94 -0.58
C ASN A 53 -11.78 -8.12 0.10
N PHE A 54 -11.76 -8.46 1.40
CA PHE A 54 -10.51 -8.71 2.13
C PHE A 54 -9.83 -10.01 1.73
N ILE A 55 -10.62 -11.04 1.41
CA ILE A 55 -10.09 -12.31 0.90
C ILE A 55 -9.44 -12.10 -0.47
N VAL A 56 -10.14 -11.41 -1.38
CA VAL A 56 -9.61 -11.08 -2.72
C VAL A 56 -8.37 -10.19 -2.61
N TRP A 57 -8.37 -9.21 -1.72
CA TRP A 57 -7.22 -8.37 -1.43
C TRP A 57 -6.01 -9.19 -0.95
N GLY A 58 -6.22 -10.11 -0.01
CA GLY A 58 -5.18 -11.01 0.47
C GLY A 58 -4.61 -11.88 -0.66
N LEU A 59 -5.48 -12.50 -1.46
CA LEU A 59 -5.07 -13.29 -2.63
C LEU A 59 -4.29 -12.45 -3.66
N TYR A 60 -4.75 -11.24 -3.93
CA TYR A 60 -4.06 -10.31 -4.83
C TYR A 60 -2.62 -10.06 -4.39
N HIS A 61 -2.42 -9.73 -3.13
CA HIS A 61 -1.08 -9.49 -2.59
C HIS A 61 -0.22 -10.76 -2.51
N ALA A 62 -0.83 -11.91 -2.21
CA ALA A 62 -0.14 -13.20 -2.30
C ALA A 62 0.40 -13.45 -3.71
N VAL A 63 -0.44 -13.24 -4.73
CA VAL A 63 -0.06 -13.41 -6.14
C VAL A 63 1.09 -12.46 -6.51
N LEU A 64 1.05 -11.20 -6.09
CA LEU A 64 2.15 -10.25 -6.34
C LEU A 64 3.49 -10.72 -5.77
N VAL A 65 3.47 -11.24 -4.53
CA VAL A 65 4.69 -11.74 -3.86
C VAL A 65 5.20 -13.01 -4.52
N ILE A 66 4.29 -13.91 -4.92
CA ILE A 66 4.63 -15.16 -5.61
C ILE A 66 5.18 -14.86 -7.01
N LEU A 67 4.53 -13.99 -7.79
CA LEU A 67 5.02 -13.58 -9.12
C LEU A 67 6.40 -12.95 -9.02
N TYR A 68 6.60 -12.02 -8.08
CA TYR A 68 7.93 -11.46 -7.85
C TYR A 68 8.99 -12.53 -7.56
N HIS A 69 8.65 -13.58 -6.80
CA HIS A 69 9.58 -14.67 -6.52
C HIS A 69 10.09 -15.36 -7.80
N TYR A 70 9.22 -15.59 -8.76
CA TYR A 70 9.56 -16.23 -10.03
C TYR A 70 10.24 -15.31 -11.04
N VAL A 71 9.82 -14.04 -11.10
CA VAL A 71 10.40 -13.07 -12.05
C VAL A 71 11.54 -12.25 -11.47
N ARG A 72 12.00 -12.59 -10.27
CA ARG A 72 12.99 -11.83 -9.51
C ARG A 72 14.24 -11.46 -10.33
N PRO A 73 14.88 -12.36 -11.09
CA PRO A 73 16.09 -11.98 -11.87
C PRO A 73 15.80 -10.86 -12.87
N ALA A 74 14.67 -10.93 -13.58
CA ALA A 74 14.24 -9.89 -14.51
C ALA A 74 13.81 -8.61 -13.80
N TRP A 75 13.13 -8.73 -12.66
CA TRP A 75 12.74 -7.57 -11.85
C TRP A 75 13.95 -6.82 -11.30
N ASP A 76 14.88 -7.53 -10.70
CA ASP A 76 16.07 -6.95 -10.05
C ASP A 76 17.06 -6.36 -11.07
N SER A 77 16.96 -6.71 -12.37
CA SER A 77 17.76 -6.09 -13.46
C SER A 77 17.24 -4.72 -13.90
N MET A 78 16.01 -4.35 -13.56
CA MET A 78 15.45 -3.05 -13.91
C MET A 78 16.06 -1.91 -13.06
N PRO A 79 16.10 -0.67 -13.56
CA PRO A 79 16.47 0.49 -12.76
C PRO A 79 15.58 0.60 -11.50
N ARG A 80 16.17 0.97 -10.35
CA ARG A 80 15.47 1.02 -9.06
C ARG A 80 14.23 1.93 -9.07
N VAL A 81 14.26 3.00 -9.86
CA VAL A 81 13.11 3.90 -10.02
C VAL A 81 11.93 3.14 -10.63
N ILE A 82 12.16 2.36 -11.69
CA ILE A 82 11.13 1.55 -12.37
C ILE A 82 10.56 0.51 -11.39
N GLN A 83 11.43 -0.22 -10.67
CA GLN A 83 11.01 -1.18 -9.64
C GLN A 83 10.09 -0.51 -8.61
N THR A 84 10.46 0.70 -8.15
CA THR A 84 9.69 1.44 -7.13
C THR A 84 8.34 1.89 -7.67
N VAL A 85 8.30 2.45 -8.88
CA VAL A 85 7.04 2.89 -9.52
C VAL A 85 6.12 1.70 -9.75
N LEU A 86 6.62 0.60 -10.29
CA LEU A 86 5.83 -0.62 -10.50
C LEU A 86 5.30 -1.18 -9.18
N THR A 87 6.14 -1.29 -8.15
CA THR A 87 5.71 -1.77 -6.84
C THR A 87 4.63 -0.87 -6.25
N PHE A 88 4.82 0.45 -6.31
CA PHE A 88 3.84 1.42 -5.82
C PHE A 88 2.51 1.29 -6.57
N SER A 89 2.53 1.25 -7.89
CA SER A 89 1.32 1.13 -8.72
C SER A 89 0.56 -0.17 -8.42
N LEU A 90 1.27 -1.30 -8.35
CA LEU A 90 0.67 -2.59 -8.03
C LEU A 90 0.04 -2.60 -6.64
N VAL A 91 0.70 -2.04 -5.63
CA VAL A 91 0.14 -1.93 -4.28
C VAL A 91 -1.06 -0.99 -4.26
N ALA A 92 -0.96 0.18 -4.93
CA ALA A 92 -2.04 1.16 -4.99
C ALA A 92 -3.32 0.61 -5.62
N ILE A 93 -3.21 -0.24 -6.65
CA ILE A 93 -4.37 -0.93 -7.26
C ILE A 93 -5.11 -1.80 -6.22
N GLY A 94 -4.41 -2.38 -5.26
CA GLY A 94 -5.04 -3.18 -4.20
C GLY A 94 -5.80 -2.38 -3.14
N TRP A 95 -5.48 -1.10 -2.92
CA TRP A 95 -6.05 -0.32 -1.82
C TRP A 95 -7.56 -0.09 -1.90
N PRO A 96 -8.17 0.21 -3.06
CA PRO A 96 -9.61 0.43 -3.12
C PRO A 96 -10.45 -0.78 -2.69
N MET A 97 -9.90 -2.00 -2.71
CA MET A 97 -10.59 -3.20 -2.22
C MET A 97 -10.96 -3.12 -0.73
N PHE A 98 -10.33 -2.24 0.05
CA PHE A 98 -10.67 -2.04 1.46
C PHE A 98 -11.99 -1.30 1.67
N TYR A 99 -12.37 -0.44 0.73
CA TYR A 99 -13.51 0.48 0.87
C TYR A 99 -14.65 0.16 -0.08
N LEU A 100 -14.34 -0.49 -1.20
CA LEU A 100 -15.30 -0.77 -2.25
C LEU A 100 -15.70 -2.24 -2.22
N ASP A 101 -16.98 -2.50 -2.49
CA ASP A 101 -17.41 -3.83 -2.87
C ASP A 101 -16.83 -4.22 -4.24
N PHE A 102 -16.90 -5.50 -4.59
CA PHE A 102 -16.26 -5.98 -5.79
C PHE A 102 -16.81 -5.36 -7.09
N PRO A 103 -18.13 -5.15 -7.26
CA PRO A 103 -18.68 -4.45 -8.43
C PRO A 103 -18.18 -3.01 -8.55
N ALA A 104 -18.17 -2.24 -7.46
CA ALA A 104 -17.68 -0.87 -7.46
C ALA A 104 -16.17 -0.81 -7.72
N TYR A 105 -15.40 -1.75 -7.18
CA TYR A 105 -13.97 -1.86 -7.47
C TYR A 105 -13.68 -2.08 -8.96
N ILE A 106 -14.41 -3.01 -9.61
CA ILE A 106 -14.27 -3.24 -11.05
C ILE A 106 -14.68 -2.01 -11.86
N ALA A 107 -15.74 -1.31 -11.47
CA ALA A 107 -16.14 -0.06 -12.11
C ALA A 107 -15.02 0.98 -12.05
N VAL A 108 -14.43 1.21 -10.88
CA VAL A 108 -13.30 2.15 -10.72
C VAL A 108 -12.10 1.75 -11.58
N LEU A 109 -11.76 0.46 -11.63
CA LEU A 109 -10.66 0.00 -12.50
C LEU A 109 -10.96 0.22 -13.97
N THR A 110 -12.18 -0.09 -14.41
CA THR A 110 -12.58 0.14 -15.82
C THR A 110 -12.51 1.61 -16.20
N GLU A 111 -12.98 2.50 -15.35
CA GLU A 111 -12.88 3.94 -15.58
C GLU A 111 -11.44 4.44 -15.59
N LEU A 112 -10.60 3.95 -14.67
CA LEU A 112 -9.19 4.31 -14.60
C LEU A 112 -8.43 3.93 -15.87
N PHE A 113 -8.70 2.73 -16.42
CA PHE A 113 -8.04 2.26 -17.64
C PHE A 113 -8.70 2.76 -18.94
N ALA A 114 -10.01 3.06 -18.92
CA ALA A 114 -10.71 3.66 -20.05
C ALA A 114 -10.38 5.15 -20.24
N MET A 115 -9.68 5.77 -19.28
CA MET A 115 -9.44 7.23 -19.25
C MET A 115 -10.71 8.07 -19.41
N GLN A 116 -11.88 7.49 -19.13
CA GLN A 116 -13.17 8.15 -19.16
C GLN A 116 -13.60 8.41 -17.72
N GLY A 117 -13.83 9.68 -17.39
CA GLY A 117 -14.38 10.03 -16.08
C GLY A 117 -15.81 9.51 -15.93
N PRO A 118 -16.28 9.25 -14.68
CA PRO A 118 -17.62 8.78 -14.41
C PRO A 118 -18.66 9.72 -15.04
N GLY A 119 -19.50 9.16 -15.93
CA GLY A 119 -20.60 9.88 -16.57
C GLY A 119 -20.22 10.85 -17.67
N GLY A 120 -19.03 10.75 -18.28
CA GLY A 120 -18.61 11.62 -19.38
C GLY A 120 -18.30 13.07 -18.96
N ASN A 121 -18.48 13.41 -17.71
CA ASN A 121 -17.99 14.65 -17.15
C ASN A 121 -16.56 14.44 -16.66
N SER A 122 -15.61 15.12 -17.29
CA SER A 122 -14.26 15.22 -16.77
C SER A 122 -14.36 15.60 -15.28
N LEU A 123 -13.84 14.74 -14.40
CA LEU A 123 -13.65 15.09 -13.01
C LEU A 123 -12.80 16.37 -12.99
N GLN A 124 -13.46 17.51 -12.82
CA GLN A 124 -12.77 18.78 -12.60
C GLN A 124 -12.19 18.74 -11.18
N PHE A 125 -11.20 17.87 -10.99
CA PHE A 125 -10.33 18.01 -9.85
C PHE A 125 -9.56 19.31 -10.04
N GLY A 126 -9.86 20.32 -9.25
CA GLY A 126 -9.04 21.50 -9.17
C GLY A 126 -7.58 21.12 -8.88
N PHE A 127 -6.65 22.06 -9.00
CA PHE A 127 -5.22 21.81 -8.77
C PHE A 127 -4.89 21.34 -7.34
N ALA A 128 -5.76 21.58 -6.37
CA ALA A 128 -5.53 21.27 -4.96
C ALA A 128 -5.24 19.77 -4.67
N PRO A 129 -6.00 18.78 -5.19
CA PRO A 129 -5.67 17.36 -4.99
C PRO A 129 -4.31 16.97 -5.57
N TRP A 130 -3.92 17.54 -6.70
CA TRP A 130 -2.63 17.26 -7.32
C TRP A 130 -1.47 17.83 -6.52
N ILE A 131 -1.63 19.05 -5.97
CA ILE A 131 -0.66 19.67 -5.06
C ILE A 131 -0.55 18.83 -3.79
N TYR A 132 -1.67 18.36 -3.23
CA TYR A 132 -1.68 17.48 -2.06
C TYR A 132 -0.96 16.15 -2.33
N LEU A 133 -1.26 15.48 -3.45
CA LEU A 133 -0.58 14.27 -3.87
C LEU A 133 0.92 14.47 -4.06
N LEU A 134 1.34 15.59 -4.65
CA LEU A 134 2.74 15.95 -4.81
C LEU A 134 3.43 16.19 -3.47
N LEU A 135 2.80 16.91 -2.54
CA LEU A 135 3.35 17.16 -1.21
C LEU A 135 3.47 15.88 -0.39
N VAL A 136 2.42 15.04 -0.36
CA VAL A 136 2.45 13.75 0.33
C VAL A 136 3.48 12.83 -0.29
N SER A 137 3.56 12.78 -1.62
CA SER A 137 4.59 12.00 -2.32
C SER A 137 5.99 12.51 -1.99
N ALA A 138 6.22 13.82 -2.02
CA ALA A 138 7.50 14.42 -1.67
C ALA A 138 7.90 14.10 -0.22
N LEU A 139 6.96 14.14 0.72
CA LEU A 139 7.19 13.74 2.11
C LEU A 139 7.50 12.24 2.21
N CYS A 140 6.71 11.38 1.57
CA CYS A 140 6.89 9.92 1.62
C CYS A 140 8.18 9.44 0.95
N PHE A 141 8.58 10.08 -0.15
CA PHE A 141 9.79 9.68 -0.90
C PHE A 141 11.03 10.49 -0.54
N GLY A 142 10.85 11.71 -0.02
CA GLY A 142 11.96 12.60 0.39
C GLY A 142 12.51 12.30 1.78
N THR A 143 11.72 11.70 2.66
CA THR A 143 12.17 11.30 4.00
C THR A 143 12.77 9.90 3.99
N ARG A 144 14.00 9.76 4.47
CA ARG A 144 14.58 8.46 4.79
C ARG A 144 13.92 7.96 6.08
N GLU A 145 12.82 7.21 5.94
CA GLU A 145 11.95 6.75 7.03
C GLU A 145 12.67 6.01 8.17
N ASP A 146 13.74 5.31 7.85
CA ASP A 146 14.49 4.45 8.77
C ASP A 146 15.24 5.21 9.89
N LYS A 147 15.51 6.49 9.71
CA LYS A 147 16.23 7.30 10.72
C LYS A 147 15.33 8.21 11.56
N TRP A 148 14.09 8.46 11.11
CA TRP A 148 13.22 9.47 11.71
C TRP A 148 12.18 8.90 12.66
N LEU A 149 11.64 7.70 12.37
CA LEU A 149 10.58 7.09 13.16
C LEU A 149 11.08 6.26 14.36
N PHE A 150 12.34 5.84 14.35
CA PHE A 150 12.91 4.97 15.38
C PHE A 150 14.15 5.53 16.07
N SER A 151 14.48 6.79 15.85
CA SER A 151 15.49 7.50 16.63
C SER A 151 14.87 7.83 17.99
N GLU A 152 15.53 7.42 19.08
CA GLU A 152 15.17 7.82 20.45
C GLU A 152 15.25 9.36 20.67
N ASN A 153 15.85 10.08 19.73
CA ASN A 153 15.83 11.52 19.69
C ASN A 153 14.56 12.00 18.98
N ARG A 154 13.61 12.51 19.75
CA ARG A 154 12.37 13.15 19.28
C ARG A 154 12.65 14.07 18.09
N VAL A 155 11.88 13.92 17.02
CA VAL A 155 12.04 14.77 15.83
C VAL A 155 11.41 16.13 16.14
N PRO A 156 12.19 17.21 16.23
CA PRO A 156 11.68 18.52 16.64
C PRO A 156 10.57 19.06 15.73
N VAL A 157 10.51 18.56 14.48
CA VAL A 157 9.52 18.99 13.48
C VAL A 157 8.14 18.37 13.73
N ILE A 158 8.07 17.09 14.10
CA ILE A 158 6.78 16.39 14.36
C ILE A 158 6.19 16.85 15.69
N ASP A 159 7.05 17.14 16.67
CA ASP A 159 6.65 17.68 17.99
C ASP A 159 6.42 19.20 17.95
N SER A 160 6.68 19.86 16.82
CA SER A 160 6.47 21.29 16.71
C SER A 160 4.97 21.63 16.67
N PRO A 161 4.51 22.63 17.45
CA PRO A 161 3.10 23.06 17.43
C PRO A 161 2.64 23.50 16.02
N LEU A 162 3.57 24.00 15.20
CA LEU A 162 3.34 24.39 13.81
C LEU A 162 2.98 23.20 12.92
N PHE A 163 3.73 22.09 13.01
CA PHE A 163 3.48 20.89 12.23
C PHE A 163 2.16 20.23 12.66
N GLN A 164 1.91 20.13 13.97
CA GLN A 164 0.65 19.60 14.52
C GLN A 164 -0.54 20.49 14.12
N GLY A 165 -0.36 21.81 14.15
CA GLY A 165 -1.37 22.76 13.70
C GLY A 165 -1.65 22.68 12.20
N MET A 166 -0.64 22.47 11.36
CA MET A 166 -0.81 22.25 9.92
C MET A 166 -1.56 20.94 9.62
N VAL A 167 -1.19 19.84 10.29
CA VAL A 167 -1.89 18.55 10.14
C VAL A 167 -3.34 18.68 10.59
N LEU A 168 -3.59 19.31 11.75
CA LEU A 168 -4.93 19.54 12.26
C LEU A 168 -5.74 20.46 11.33
N GLY A 169 -5.15 21.54 10.83
CA GLY A 169 -5.78 22.49 9.92
C GLY A 169 -6.16 21.84 8.58
N VAL A 170 -5.29 21.01 8.02
CA VAL A 170 -5.58 20.24 6.81
C VAL A 170 -6.72 19.24 7.05
N THR A 171 -6.69 18.53 8.18
CA THR A 171 -7.75 17.56 8.53
C THR A 171 -9.10 18.26 8.70
N LEU A 172 -9.14 19.43 9.37
CA LEU A 172 -10.36 20.21 9.56
C LEU A 172 -10.90 20.82 8.26
N LEU A 173 -10.02 21.20 7.32
CA LEU A 173 -10.43 21.63 5.99
C LEU A 173 -11.17 20.53 5.20
N PHE A 174 -10.73 19.28 5.32
CA PHE A 174 -11.39 18.15 4.67
C PHE A 174 -12.71 17.76 5.32
N ILE A 175 -12.86 17.92 6.64
CA ILE A 175 -14.12 17.64 7.36
C ILE A 175 -15.21 18.67 7.03
N ASN A 176 -14.87 19.90 6.66
CA ASN A 176 -15.83 20.96 6.31
C ASN A 176 -16.15 21.04 4.80
N LEU A 177 -15.67 20.11 3.98
CA LEU A 177 -15.96 20.05 2.55
C LEU A 177 -17.02 18.99 2.19
N GLU A 178 -17.63 18.33 3.18
CA GLU A 178 -18.86 17.54 3.09
C GLU A 178 -20.07 18.42 3.49
#